data_2fbc073854e6a1edf454a05b481a76ba
#
_entry.id   2fbc073854e6a1edf454a05b481a76ba
#
_cell.length_a   1.000
_cell.length_b   1.000
_cell.length_c   1.000
_cell.angle_alpha   90.00
_cell.angle_beta   90.00
_cell.angle_gamma   90.00
#
_symmetry.space_group_name_H-M   'P 1'
#
loop_
_entity.id
_entity.type
_entity.pdbx_description
1 polymer ?
#
loop_
_entity_poly.entity_id
_entity_poly.type
_entity_poly.pdbx_seq_one_letter_code
_entity_poly.pdbx_strand_id
1 'polypeptide(L)'
;MFKSNKNVFWEALLVTILVFALGIMAGFVLENWRSTKIDSLYQSSEVNLLDVKVQSEIYASSNFDCKSAIDENIVFADRIYEEAKALERYQRASLLSEDLKISHEKYDLLRILLLLNSVKIKKECNATYYNVVYFYKFRDDNQDVIAREGVFSKLLGELKDNYGNEILLIPIAVDNNVSSVKLILNNYNISESELPVILINEKIKIRDIQTLEDLKKYFK
;
A
#
# COMPACT_ATOMS: atom_id res chain seq x y z
N MET A 1 -0.36 62.45 -23.46
CA MET A 1 -1.18 62.51 -22.25
C MET A 1 -0.58 61.52 -21.27
N PHE A 2 0.30 61.94 -20.38
CA PHE A 2 0.98 61.04 -19.44
C PHE A 2 -0.01 60.69 -18.32
N LYS A 3 -0.44 59.40 -18.25
CA LYS A 3 -1.21 58.89 -17.11
C LYS A 3 -0.38 59.10 -15.84
N SER A 4 -0.96 59.70 -14.81
CA SER A 4 -0.26 59.96 -13.56
C SER A 4 0.32 58.64 -13.02
N ASN A 5 1.59 58.57 -12.60
CA ASN A 5 2.26 57.41 -12.04
C ASN A 5 1.47 56.75 -10.92
N LYS A 6 0.64 57.51 -10.18
CA LYS A 6 -0.27 56.96 -9.12
C LYS A 6 -1.36 56.07 -9.69
N ASN A 7 -1.94 56.40 -10.84
CA ASN A 7 -3.00 55.56 -11.44
C ASN A 7 -2.45 54.25 -11.99
N VAL A 8 -1.25 54.27 -12.57
CA VAL A 8 -0.56 53.05 -13.06
C VAL A 8 -0.25 52.09 -11.87
N PHE A 9 0.18 52.67 -10.74
CA PHE A 9 0.43 51.86 -9.53
C PHE A 9 -0.83 51.18 -9.02
N TRP A 10 -1.97 51.89 -8.94
CA TRP A 10 -3.22 51.32 -8.49
C TRP A 10 -3.80 50.25 -9.43
N GLU A 11 -3.68 50.49 -10.75
CA GLU A 11 -4.06 49.50 -11.77
C GLU A 11 -3.22 48.21 -11.64
N ALA A 12 -1.90 48.35 -11.51
CA ALA A 12 -1.03 47.19 -11.28
C ALA A 12 -1.31 46.44 -10.01
N LEU A 13 -1.56 47.16 -8.90
CA LEU A 13 -1.90 46.59 -7.62
C LEU A 13 -3.20 45.78 -7.68
N LEU A 14 -4.23 46.31 -8.30
CA LEU A 14 -5.52 45.62 -8.47
C LEU A 14 -5.37 44.33 -9.29
N VAL A 15 -4.63 44.39 -10.40
CA VAL A 15 -4.37 43.20 -11.23
C VAL A 15 -3.60 42.14 -10.43
N THR A 16 -2.59 42.56 -9.67
CA THR A 16 -1.81 41.62 -8.84
C THR A 16 -2.68 40.93 -7.79
N ILE A 17 -3.52 41.68 -7.09
CA ILE A 17 -4.45 41.14 -6.10
C ILE A 17 -5.42 40.16 -6.76
N LEU A 18 -5.94 40.49 -7.94
CA LEU A 18 -6.88 39.65 -8.67
C LEU A 18 -6.23 38.32 -9.09
N VAL A 19 -5.02 38.38 -9.66
CA VAL A 19 -4.27 37.18 -10.05
C VAL A 19 -3.94 36.32 -8.83
N PHE A 20 -3.53 36.95 -7.73
CA PHE A 20 -3.24 36.24 -6.49
C PHE A 20 -4.50 35.56 -5.89
N ALA A 21 -5.64 36.25 -5.88
CA ALA A 21 -6.91 35.71 -5.42
C ALA A 21 -7.37 34.50 -6.29
N LEU A 22 -7.22 34.62 -7.62
CA LEU A 22 -7.50 33.51 -8.54
C LEU A 22 -6.56 32.32 -8.30
N GLY A 23 -5.29 32.56 -8.02
CA GLY A 23 -4.33 31.51 -7.68
C GLY A 23 -4.68 30.78 -6.40
N ILE A 24 -5.07 31.50 -5.34
CA ILE A 24 -5.53 30.91 -4.09
C ILE A 24 -6.81 30.09 -4.31
N MET A 25 -7.76 30.63 -5.06
CA MET A 25 -9.02 29.92 -5.34
C MET A 25 -8.77 28.61 -6.12
N ALA A 26 -7.93 28.67 -7.15
CA ALA A 26 -7.53 27.49 -7.91
C ALA A 26 -6.83 26.45 -7.02
N GLY A 27 -5.92 26.89 -6.15
CA GLY A 27 -5.24 26.02 -5.19
C GLY A 27 -6.23 25.33 -4.25
N PHE A 28 -7.21 26.07 -3.73
CA PHE A 28 -8.26 25.55 -2.84
C PHE A 28 -9.15 24.51 -3.54
N VAL A 29 -9.54 24.76 -4.79
CA VAL A 29 -10.34 23.83 -5.58
C VAL A 29 -9.57 22.53 -5.84
N LEU A 30 -8.30 22.62 -6.21
CA LEU A 30 -7.45 21.45 -6.43
C LEU A 30 -7.25 20.62 -5.16
N GLU A 31 -7.02 21.28 -4.02
CA GLU A 31 -6.84 20.59 -2.74
C GLU A 31 -8.13 19.91 -2.29
N ASN A 32 -9.28 20.58 -2.43
CA ASN A 32 -10.57 20.02 -2.07
C ASN A 32 -10.91 18.79 -2.97
N TRP A 33 -10.63 18.86 -4.26
CA TRP A 33 -10.81 17.73 -5.17
C TRP A 33 -9.91 16.54 -4.83
N ARG A 34 -8.67 16.81 -4.43
CA ARG A 34 -7.71 15.82 -3.97
C ARG A 34 -8.15 15.16 -2.67
N SER A 35 -8.59 15.94 -1.69
CA SER A 35 -9.10 15.45 -0.40
C SER A 35 -10.30 14.52 -0.61
N THR A 36 -11.28 14.93 -1.42
CA THR A 36 -12.48 14.11 -1.68
C THR A 36 -12.14 12.75 -2.32
N LYS A 37 -11.14 12.69 -3.21
CA LYS A 37 -10.68 11.41 -3.78
C LYS A 37 -10.01 10.50 -2.74
N ILE A 38 -9.23 11.08 -1.85
CA ILE A 38 -8.59 10.35 -0.75
C ILE A 38 -9.67 9.80 0.19
N ASP A 39 -10.63 10.60 0.60
CA ASP A 39 -11.74 10.19 1.47
C ASP A 39 -12.56 9.04 0.87
N SER A 40 -12.81 9.06 -0.44
CA SER A 40 -13.53 7.98 -1.11
C SER A 40 -12.74 6.66 -1.11
N LEU A 41 -11.41 6.72 -1.25
CA LEU A 41 -10.55 5.54 -1.14
C LEU A 41 -10.57 4.97 0.28
N TYR A 42 -10.65 5.84 1.31
CA TYR A 42 -10.72 5.42 2.71
C TYR A 42 -12.03 4.74 3.06
N GLN A 43 -13.16 5.29 2.62
CA GLN A 43 -14.46 4.68 2.82
C GLN A 43 -14.55 3.31 2.12
N SER A 44 -14.04 3.20 0.90
CA SER A 44 -13.94 1.93 0.19
C SER A 44 -13.08 0.91 0.95
N SER A 45 -11.96 1.37 1.52
CA SER A 45 -11.07 0.54 2.34
C SER A 45 -11.73 0.02 3.62
N GLU A 46 -12.62 0.78 4.25
CA GLU A 46 -13.38 0.32 5.44
C GLU A 46 -14.37 -0.78 5.09
N VAL A 47 -15.11 -0.63 4.00
CA VAL A 47 -16.02 -1.67 3.51
C VAL A 47 -15.25 -2.92 3.14
N ASN A 48 -14.12 -2.79 2.46
CA ASN A 48 -13.24 -3.91 2.11
C ASN A 48 -12.71 -4.63 3.36
N LEU A 49 -12.34 -3.89 4.41
CA LEU A 49 -11.87 -4.48 5.68
C LEU A 49 -12.97 -5.32 6.34
N LEU A 50 -14.20 -4.82 6.38
CA LEU A 50 -15.35 -5.55 6.91
C LEU A 50 -15.67 -6.78 6.07
N ASP A 51 -15.67 -6.66 4.75
CA ASP A 51 -15.94 -7.76 3.82
C ASP A 51 -14.92 -8.90 4.01
N VAL A 52 -13.63 -8.57 4.03
CA VAL A 52 -12.58 -9.57 4.24
C VAL A 52 -12.65 -10.19 5.63
N LYS A 53 -13.06 -9.44 6.64
CA LYS A 53 -13.30 -10.00 7.97
C LYS A 53 -14.45 -11.01 7.94
N VAL A 54 -15.54 -10.70 7.26
CA VAL A 54 -16.66 -11.64 7.07
C VAL A 54 -16.20 -12.88 6.28
N GLN A 55 -15.44 -12.71 5.22
CA GLN A 55 -14.86 -13.83 4.47
C GLN A 55 -13.96 -14.70 5.37
N SER A 56 -13.15 -14.08 6.22
CA SER A 56 -12.30 -14.80 7.19
C SER A 56 -13.12 -15.67 8.15
N GLU A 57 -14.27 -15.19 8.62
CA GLU A 57 -15.19 -15.95 9.47
C GLU A 57 -15.86 -17.09 8.67
N ILE A 58 -16.23 -16.87 7.41
CA ILE A 58 -16.75 -17.92 6.53
C ILE A 58 -15.70 -19.01 6.34
N TYR A 59 -14.46 -18.65 6.06
CA TYR A 59 -13.37 -19.62 5.93
C TYR A 59 -13.06 -20.32 7.26
N ALA A 60 -13.35 -19.69 8.42
CA ALA A 60 -13.23 -20.34 9.72
C ALA A 60 -14.27 -21.44 9.93
N SER A 61 -15.42 -21.37 9.28
CA SER A 61 -16.54 -22.30 9.48
C SER A 61 -16.37 -23.68 8.82
N SER A 62 -15.25 -24.01 8.23
CA SER A 62 -14.88 -25.32 7.66
C SER A 62 -15.77 -25.87 6.52
N ASN A 63 -16.75 -25.13 6.03
CA ASN A 63 -17.62 -25.57 4.93
C ASN A 63 -17.78 -24.46 3.89
N PHE A 64 -16.75 -24.26 3.08
CA PHE A 64 -16.75 -23.25 2.02
C PHE A 64 -16.30 -23.87 0.68
N ASP A 65 -16.76 -23.29 -0.42
CA ASP A 65 -16.34 -23.71 -1.76
C ASP A 65 -14.90 -23.26 -2.06
N CYS A 66 -14.01 -24.23 -2.23
CA CYS A 66 -12.60 -23.99 -2.47
C CYS A 66 -12.33 -23.16 -3.74
N LYS A 67 -13.09 -23.41 -4.81
CA LYS A 67 -12.89 -22.67 -6.05
C LYS A 67 -13.23 -21.19 -5.85
N SER A 68 -14.40 -20.90 -5.31
CA SER A 68 -14.81 -19.53 -4.99
C SER A 68 -13.85 -18.86 -4.01
N ALA A 69 -13.39 -19.57 -3.00
CA ALA A 69 -12.44 -19.00 -2.03
C ALA A 69 -11.09 -18.62 -2.65
N ILE A 70 -10.56 -19.45 -3.55
CA ILE A 70 -9.33 -19.17 -4.28
C ILE A 70 -9.52 -17.96 -5.20
N ASP A 71 -10.59 -17.96 -5.99
CA ASP A 71 -10.88 -16.90 -6.96
C ASP A 71 -11.07 -15.54 -6.26
N GLU A 72 -11.89 -15.50 -5.20
CA GLU A 72 -12.13 -14.27 -4.42
C GLU A 72 -10.87 -13.76 -3.71
N ASN A 73 -10.03 -14.66 -3.20
CA ASN A 73 -8.78 -14.27 -2.54
C ASN A 73 -7.78 -13.64 -3.54
N ILE A 74 -7.72 -14.16 -4.76
CA ILE A 74 -6.89 -13.58 -5.84
C ILE A 74 -7.42 -12.21 -6.24
N VAL A 75 -8.74 -12.08 -6.49
CA VAL A 75 -9.37 -10.81 -6.83
C VAL A 75 -9.15 -9.76 -5.74
N PHE A 76 -9.24 -10.18 -4.48
CA PHE A 76 -8.99 -9.30 -3.36
C PHE A 76 -7.51 -8.86 -3.28
N ALA A 77 -6.56 -9.76 -3.52
CA ALA A 77 -5.14 -9.43 -3.55
C ALA A 77 -4.80 -8.41 -4.65
N ASP A 78 -5.35 -8.60 -5.84
CA ASP A 78 -5.15 -7.66 -6.96
C ASP A 78 -5.76 -6.30 -6.67
N ARG A 79 -6.95 -6.26 -6.05
CA ARG A 79 -7.58 -5.00 -5.62
C ARG A 79 -6.69 -4.24 -4.63
N ILE A 80 -6.23 -4.89 -3.57
CA ILE A 80 -5.31 -4.26 -2.59
C ILE A 80 -4.05 -3.75 -3.26
N TYR A 81 -3.50 -4.50 -4.20
CA TYR A 81 -2.28 -4.12 -4.91
C TYR A 81 -2.49 -2.84 -5.75
N GLU A 82 -3.58 -2.76 -6.51
CA GLU A 82 -3.89 -1.57 -7.31
C GLU A 82 -4.26 -0.35 -6.45
N GLU A 83 -5.02 -0.54 -5.37
CA GLU A 83 -5.33 0.52 -4.42
C GLU A 83 -4.05 1.06 -3.75
N ALA A 84 -3.11 0.19 -3.38
CA ALA A 84 -1.82 0.58 -2.81
C ALA A 84 -0.98 1.41 -3.79
N LYS A 85 -0.93 1.00 -5.05
CA LYS A 85 -0.27 1.79 -6.12
C LYS A 85 -0.91 3.17 -6.30
N ALA A 86 -2.24 3.24 -6.25
CA ALA A 86 -2.96 4.51 -6.34
C ALA A 86 -2.61 5.41 -5.15
N LEU A 87 -2.61 4.87 -3.93
CA LEU A 87 -2.30 5.60 -2.71
C LEU A 87 -0.84 6.11 -2.71
N GLU A 88 0.12 5.29 -3.14
CA GLU A 88 1.53 5.69 -3.22
C GLU A 88 1.75 6.92 -4.12
N ARG A 89 1.00 7.03 -5.22
CA ARG A 89 1.06 8.21 -6.09
C ARG A 89 0.59 9.48 -5.39
N TYR A 90 -0.44 9.38 -4.52
CA TYR A 90 -0.92 10.53 -3.73
C TYR A 90 0.03 10.86 -2.58
N GLN A 91 0.68 9.87 -1.98
CA GLN A 91 1.63 10.05 -0.89
C GLN A 91 2.88 10.84 -1.28
N ARG A 92 3.42 10.59 -2.46
CA ARG A 92 4.58 11.34 -2.98
C ARG A 92 4.27 12.84 -3.13
N ALA A 93 3.00 13.20 -3.24
CA ALA A 93 2.56 14.60 -3.39
C ALA A 93 2.21 15.30 -2.06
N SER A 94 2.00 14.55 -0.95
CA SER A 94 1.58 15.12 0.34
C SER A 94 2.25 14.44 1.53
N LEU A 95 3.49 14.78 1.78
CA LEU A 95 4.38 14.11 2.75
C LEU A 95 4.01 14.24 4.24
N LEU A 96 2.91 14.89 4.67
CA LEU A 96 2.82 15.35 6.05
C LEU A 96 1.45 15.27 6.76
N SER A 97 0.47 14.47 6.32
CA SER A 97 -0.78 14.40 7.07
C SER A 97 -0.88 13.16 7.95
N GLU A 98 -1.39 13.35 9.18
CA GLU A 98 -1.68 12.28 10.14
C GLU A 98 -2.73 11.29 9.60
N ASP A 99 -3.64 11.75 8.76
CA ASP A 99 -4.61 10.95 8.03
C ASP A 99 -3.95 9.89 7.14
N LEU A 100 -2.76 10.18 6.63
CA LEU A 100 -1.97 9.25 5.83
C LEU A 100 -1.49 8.06 6.66
N LYS A 101 -1.13 8.28 7.91
CA LYS A 101 -0.70 7.23 8.84
C LYS A 101 -1.85 6.26 9.15
N ILE A 102 -3.01 6.79 9.50
CA ILE A 102 -4.22 5.99 9.78
C ILE A 102 -4.58 5.11 8.58
N SER A 103 -4.37 5.62 7.39
CA SER A 103 -4.63 4.91 6.15
C SER A 103 -3.68 3.77 5.91
N HIS A 104 -2.40 3.98 6.18
CA HIS A 104 -1.42 2.90 6.14
C HIS A 104 -1.77 1.80 7.15
N GLU A 105 -2.15 2.15 8.36
CA GLU A 105 -2.57 1.21 9.39
C GLU A 105 -3.77 0.35 8.93
N LYS A 106 -4.77 0.97 8.29
CA LYS A 106 -5.92 0.25 7.70
C LYS A 106 -5.50 -0.71 6.59
N TYR A 107 -4.63 -0.26 5.67
CA TYR A 107 -4.13 -1.12 4.60
C TYR A 107 -3.29 -2.29 5.11
N ASP A 108 -2.50 -2.09 6.13
CA ASP A 108 -1.73 -3.17 6.73
C ASP A 108 -2.63 -4.19 7.43
N LEU A 109 -3.73 -3.76 8.06
CA LEU A 109 -4.76 -4.67 8.57
C LEU A 109 -5.41 -5.50 7.47
N LEU A 110 -5.76 -4.89 6.33
CA LEU A 110 -6.29 -5.60 5.15
C LEU A 110 -5.29 -6.64 4.62
N ARG A 111 -4.03 -6.28 4.53
CA ARG A 111 -2.95 -7.16 4.07
C ARG A 111 -2.70 -8.32 5.02
N ILE A 112 -2.80 -8.08 6.32
CA ILE A 112 -2.72 -9.16 7.32
C ILE A 112 -3.89 -10.12 7.18
N LEU A 113 -5.11 -9.62 7.02
CA LEU A 113 -6.28 -10.47 6.79
C LEU A 113 -6.14 -11.26 5.49
N LEU A 114 -5.66 -10.63 4.41
CA LEU A 114 -5.35 -11.31 3.16
C LEU A 114 -4.35 -12.45 3.39
N LEU A 115 -3.26 -12.18 4.11
CA LEU A 115 -2.26 -13.19 4.43
C LEU A 115 -2.88 -14.37 5.20
N LEU A 116 -3.63 -14.10 6.26
CA LEU A 116 -4.26 -15.15 7.08
C LEU A 116 -5.24 -16.00 6.26
N ASN A 117 -6.08 -15.35 5.46
CA ASN A 117 -7.02 -16.05 4.58
C ASN A 117 -6.28 -16.87 3.51
N SER A 118 -5.27 -16.29 2.89
CA SER A 118 -4.45 -16.93 1.87
C SER A 118 -3.76 -18.19 2.40
N VAL A 119 -3.16 -18.13 3.58
CA VAL A 119 -2.51 -19.27 4.23
C VAL A 119 -3.55 -20.36 4.53
N LYS A 120 -4.74 -19.99 5.02
CA LYS A 120 -5.81 -20.93 5.34
C LYS A 120 -6.37 -21.60 4.10
N ILE A 121 -6.74 -20.81 3.08
CA ILE A 121 -7.26 -21.34 1.81
C ILE A 121 -6.23 -22.27 1.15
N LYS A 122 -4.96 -21.90 1.18
CA LYS A 122 -3.89 -22.72 0.64
C LYS A 122 -3.79 -24.08 1.33
N LYS A 123 -3.93 -24.08 2.66
CA LYS A 123 -3.88 -25.31 3.46
C LYS A 123 -5.10 -26.20 3.24
N GLU A 124 -6.31 -25.62 3.24
CA GLU A 124 -7.57 -26.38 3.16
C GLU A 124 -7.93 -26.79 1.73
N CYS A 125 -7.58 -25.94 0.74
CA CYS A 125 -7.97 -26.11 -0.66
C CYS A 125 -6.83 -26.53 -1.57
N ASN A 126 -5.61 -26.74 -1.05
CA ASN A 126 -4.41 -27.06 -1.84
C ASN A 126 -4.17 -26.06 -3.00
N ALA A 127 -4.37 -24.77 -2.73
CA ALA A 127 -4.18 -23.72 -3.73
C ALA A 127 -2.70 -23.59 -4.16
N THR A 128 -2.47 -23.30 -5.43
CA THR A 128 -1.14 -23.34 -6.06
C THR A 128 -0.42 -22.00 -6.06
N TYR A 129 -1.09 -20.88 -5.72
CA TYR A 129 -0.45 -19.57 -5.69
C TYR A 129 0.64 -19.48 -4.60
N TYR A 130 1.57 -18.57 -4.78
CA TYR A 130 2.63 -18.28 -3.83
C TYR A 130 2.29 -17.03 -3.00
N ASN A 131 2.36 -17.16 -1.68
CA ASN A 131 2.34 -16.00 -0.80
C ASN A 131 3.73 -15.36 -0.76
N VAL A 132 3.82 -14.11 -1.17
CA VAL A 132 5.04 -13.31 -1.14
C VAL A 132 4.80 -12.12 -0.23
N VAL A 133 5.18 -12.24 1.03
CA VAL A 133 5.00 -11.19 2.03
C VAL A 133 6.27 -10.36 2.09
N TYR A 134 6.12 -9.05 2.00
CA TYR A 134 7.22 -8.10 2.07
C TYR A 134 7.07 -7.24 3.32
N PHE A 135 7.94 -7.45 4.29
CA PHE A 135 8.00 -6.65 5.50
C PHE A 135 9.02 -5.52 5.34
N TYR A 136 8.58 -4.29 5.55
CA TYR A 136 9.38 -3.08 5.35
C TYR A 136 9.01 -2.01 6.38
N LYS A 137 9.79 -0.93 6.47
CA LYS A 137 9.44 0.25 7.25
C LYS A 137 8.89 1.34 6.33
N PHE A 138 7.75 1.89 6.68
CA PHE A 138 7.16 2.98 5.91
C PHE A 138 7.92 4.29 6.08
N ARG A 139 8.52 4.49 7.29
CA ARG A 139 9.34 5.64 7.63
C ARG A 139 10.61 5.17 8.31
N ASP A 140 11.71 5.22 7.61
CA ASP A 140 13.03 4.99 8.19
C ASP A 140 13.91 6.22 7.90
N ASP A 141 14.72 6.63 8.86
CA ASP A 141 15.67 7.74 8.70
C ASP A 141 17.01 7.27 8.10
N ASN A 142 17.23 5.96 8.03
CA ASN A 142 18.43 5.36 7.49
C ASN A 142 18.37 5.25 5.96
N GLN A 143 19.19 6.03 5.27
CA GLN A 143 19.25 6.06 3.80
C GLN A 143 19.60 4.70 3.17
N ASP A 144 20.39 3.87 3.83
CA ASP A 144 20.75 2.53 3.34
C ASP A 144 19.52 1.59 3.39
N VAL A 145 18.69 1.70 4.43
CA VAL A 145 17.43 0.94 4.55
C VAL A 145 16.47 1.38 3.45
N ILE A 146 16.26 2.68 3.29
CA ILE A 146 15.39 3.26 2.25
C ILE A 146 15.84 2.80 0.84
N ALA A 147 17.14 2.83 0.57
CA ALA A 147 17.68 2.39 -0.72
C ALA A 147 17.42 0.90 -0.96
N ARG A 148 17.64 0.05 0.06
CA ARG A 148 17.34 -1.38 -0.01
C ARG A 148 15.85 -1.65 -0.24
N GLU A 149 14.99 -0.95 0.46
CA GLU A 149 13.53 -1.05 0.28
C GLU A 149 13.09 -0.67 -1.13
N GLY A 150 13.69 0.38 -1.70
CA GLY A 150 13.45 0.76 -3.09
C GLY A 150 13.84 -0.35 -4.09
N VAL A 151 14.96 -1.03 -3.87
CA VAL A 151 15.39 -2.16 -4.70
C VAL A 151 14.43 -3.34 -4.55
N PHE A 152 14.06 -3.72 -3.32
CA PHE A 152 13.11 -4.81 -3.08
C PHE A 152 11.74 -4.50 -3.67
N SER A 153 11.22 -3.30 -3.50
CA SER A 153 9.92 -2.89 -4.07
C SER A 153 9.90 -3.00 -5.59
N LYS A 154 10.96 -2.54 -6.26
CA LYS A 154 11.09 -2.66 -7.72
C LYS A 154 11.12 -4.12 -8.16
N LEU A 155 11.95 -4.93 -7.50
CA LEU A 155 12.12 -6.33 -7.80
C LEU A 155 10.80 -7.12 -7.62
N LEU A 156 10.06 -6.82 -6.56
CA LEU A 156 8.76 -7.44 -6.28
C LEU A 156 7.67 -6.99 -7.27
N GLY A 157 7.72 -5.73 -7.73
CA GLY A 157 6.87 -5.25 -8.81
C GLY A 157 7.12 -6.03 -10.11
N GLU A 158 8.38 -6.16 -10.52
CA GLU A 158 8.78 -6.96 -11.71
C GLU A 158 8.38 -8.44 -11.55
N LEU A 159 8.48 -8.99 -10.36
CA LEU A 159 8.05 -10.35 -10.05
C LEU A 159 6.53 -10.50 -10.23
N LYS A 160 5.74 -9.59 -9.67
CA LYS A 160 4.26 -9.59 -9.83
C LYS A 160 3.85 -9.45 -11.29
N ASP A 161 4.52 -8.59 -12.04
CA ASP A 161 4.26 -8.40 -13.48
C ASP A 161 4.56 -9.67 -14.30
N ASN A 162 5.55 -10.48 -13.90
CA ASN A 162 5.90 -11.73 -14.59
C ASN A 162 4.98 -12.90 -14.23
N TYR A 163 4.53 -13.01 -12.97
CA TYR A 163 3.78 -14.17 -12.47
C TYR A 163 2.27 -13.89 -12.29
N GLY A 164 1.85 -12.63 -12.37
CA GLY A 164 0.43 -12.27 -12.28
C GLY A 164 -0.23 -12.88 -11.04
N ASN A 165 -1.29 -13.64 -11.25
CA ASN A 165 -2.11 -14.22 -10.18
C ASN A 165 -1.50 -15.47 -9.52
N GLU A 166 -0.39 -15.98 -10.06
CA GLU A 166 0.35 -17.06 -9.40
C GLU A 166 1.04 -16.56 -8.10
N ILE A 167 1.21 -15.24 -7.96
CA ILE A 167 1.81 -14.62 -6.79
C ILE A 167 0.84 -13.65 -6.12
N LEU A 168 0.59 -13.87 -4.85
CA LEU A 168 -0.07 -12.92 -3.96
C LEU A 168 1.02 -12.07 -3.28
N LEU A 169 1.25 -10.86 -3.80
CA LEU A 169 2.21 -9.92 -3.24
C LEU A 169 1.55 -9.13 -2.11
N ILE A 170 2.07 -9.27 -0.88
CA ILE A 170 1.50 -8.72 0.35
C ILE A 170 2.55 -7.86 1.06
N PRO A 171 2.70 -6.57 0.71
CA PRO A 171 3.60 -5.67 1.42
C PRO A 171 2.97 -5.24 2.76
N ILE A 172 3.70 -5.35 3.87
CA ILE A 172 3.26 -4.97 5.23
C ILE A 172 4.29 -4.03 5.84
N ALA A 173 3.87 -2.82 6.19
CA ALA A 173 4.71 -1.89 6.94
C ALA A 173 4.73 -2.29 8.42
N VAL A 174 5.92 -2.33 9.02
CA VAL A 174 6.09 -2.84 10.38
C VAL A 174 6.23 -1.75 11.44
N ASP A 175 6.49 -0.53 11.04
CA ASP A 175 6.65 0.65 11.89
C ASP A 175 5.33 1.35 12.23
N ASN A 176 4.21 0.84 11.72
CA ASN A 176 2.87 1.25 12.11
C ASN A 176 2.51 0.66 13.48
N ASN A 177 1.77 1.40 14.29
CA ASN A 177 1.42 0.99 15.65
C ASN A 177 0.25 -0.03 15.69
N VAL A 178 0.36 -1.07 14.85
CA VAL A 178 -0.66 -2.13 14.69
C VAL A 178 -0.21 -3.39 15.41
N SER A 179 -0.92 -3.79 16.45
CA SER A 179 -0.55 -4.93 17.30
C SER A 179 -0.50 -6.27 16.52
N SER A 180 -1.36 -6.44 15.52
CA SER A 180 -1.36 -7.66 14.68
C SER A 180 -0.09 -7.78 13.83
N VAL A 181 0.55 -6.68 13.43
CA VAL A 181 1.85 -6.71 12.74
C VAL A 181 2.90 -7.35 13.65
N LYS A 182 2.97 -6.93 14.93
CA LYS A 182 3.92 -7.49 15.90
C LYS A 182 3.68 -8.99 16.13
N LEU A 183 2.42 -9.43 16.18
CA LEU A 183 2.09 -10.85 16.28
C LEU A 183 2.56 -11.64 15.06
N ILE A 184 2.39 -11.12 13.86
CA ILE A 184 2.84 -11.78 12.61
C ILE A 184 4.37 -11.86 12.56
N LEU A 185 5.08 -10.78 12.89
CA LEU A 185 6.55 -10.79 12.96
C LEU A 185 7.06 -11.85 13.94
N ASN A 186 6.45 -11.92 15.13
CA ASN A 186 6.81 -12.92 16.14
C ASN A 186 6.52 -14.35 15.66
N ASN A 187 5.37 -14.59 15.04
CA ASN A 187 5.01 -15.90 14.48
C ASN A 187 6.02 -16.40 13.45
N TYR A 188 6.56 -15.50 12.65
CA TYR A 188 7.55 -15.85 11.65
C TYR A 188 9.00 -15.66 12.13
N ASN A 189 9.23 -15.31 13.40
CA ASN A 189 10.55 -15.03 13.96
C ASN A 189 11.34 -14.03 13.09
N ILE A 190 10.73 -12.89 12.81
CA ILE A 190 11.35 -11.78 12.06
C ILE A 190 11.59 -10.65 13.06
N SER A 191 12.84 -10.22 13.19
CA SER A 191 13.22 -9.05 14.01
C SER A 191 13.22 -7.78 13.17
N GLU A 192 12.97 -6.64 13.82
CA GLU A 192 13.00 -5.34 13.13
C GLU A 192 14.37 -4.99 12.54
N SER A 193 15.46 -5.55 13.11
CA SER A 193 16.83 -5.37 12.61
C SER A 193 17.11 -6.10 11.28
N GLU A 194 16.25 -7.06 10.89
CA GLU A 194 16.40 -7.84 9.67
C GLU A 194 15.73 -7.18 8.46
N LEU A 195 14.95 -6.11 8.68
CA LEU A 195 14.19 -5.45 7.63
C LEU A 195 15.08 -4.71 6.61
N PRO A 196 14.64 -4.63 5.37
CA PRO A 196 13.46 -5.27 4.77
C PRO A 196 13.65 -6.78 4.52
N VAL A 197 12.56 -7.57 4.62
CA VAL A 197 12.55 -9.02 4.47
C VAL A 197 11.41 -9.47 3.54
N ILE A 198 11.70 -10.37 2.62
CA ILE A 198 10.69 -11.10 1.84
C ILE A 198 10.49 -12.48 2.47
N LEU A 199 9.22 -12.85 2.73
CA LEU A 199 8.83 -14.16 3.21
C LEU A 199 8.00 -14.87 2.13
N ILE A 200 8.49 -15.99 1.62
CA ILE A 200 7.80 -16.78 0.59
C ILE A 200 7.19 -18.03 1.22
N ASN A 201 5.88 -18.21 0.99
CA ASN A 201 5.10 -19.36 1.47
C ASN A 201 5.34 -19.66 2.96
N GLU A 202 5.40 -18.63 3.79
CA GLU A 202 5.53 -18.71 5.26
C GLU A 202 6.82 -19.41 5.75
N LYS A 203 7.75 -19.75 4.83
CA LYS A 203 8.93 -20.58 5.13
C LYS A 203 10.26 -19.95 4.75
N ILE A 204 10.36 -19.39 3.54
CA ILE A 204 11.63 -18.92 2.99
C ILE A 204 11.77 -17.44 3.26
N LYS A 205 12.82 -17.05 3.98
CA LYS A 205 13.13 -15.64 4.29
C LYS A 205 14.29 -15.16 3.43
N ILE A 206 14.08 -14.09 2.70
CA ILE A 206 15.11 -13.43 1.88
C ILE A 206 15.37 -12.06 2.48
N ARG A 207 16.61 -11.85 2.91
CA ARG A 207 17.07 -10.62 3.57
C ARG A 207 18.05 -9.83 2.71
N ASP A 208 18.75 -10.51 1.82
CA ASP A 208 19.75 -9.89 0.96
C ASP A 208 19.14 -9.55 -0.40
N ILE A 209 19.69 -8.53 -1.04
CA ILE A 209 19.30 -8.13 -2.38
C ILE A 209 19.60 -9.29 -3.33
N GLN A 210 18.59 -9.74 -4.05
CA GLN A 210 18.64 -10.80 -5.03
C GLN A 210 18.48 -10.20 -6.43
N THR A 211 18.81 -10.98 -7.45
CA THR A 211 18.36 -10.70 -8.82
C THR A 211 16.98 -11.30 -9.05
N LEU A 212 16.26 -10.82 -10.06
CA LEU A 212 14.97 -11.40 -10.43
C LEU A 212 15.12 -12.91 -10.77
N GLU A 213 16.21 -13.28 -11.42
CA GLU A 213 16.50 -14.68 -11.77
C GLU A 213 16.75 -15.56 -10.53
N ASP A 214 17.33 -15.01 -9.48
CA ASP A 214 17.50 -15.73 -8.22
C ASP A 214 16.16 -15.92 -7.50
N LEU A 215 15.29 -14.91 -7.52
CA LEU A 215 13.95 -15.02 -6.96
C LEU A 215 13.10 -16.05 -7.70
N LYS A 216 13.16 -16.11 -9.02
CA LYS A 216 12.40 -17.09 -9.83
C LYS A 216 12.66 -18.54 -9.43
N LYS A 217 13.80 -18.85 -8.82
CA LYS A 217 14.13 -20.21 -8.36
C LYS A 217 13.19 -20.71 -7.25
N TYR A 218 12.53 -19.82 -6.54
CA TYR A 218 11.57 -20.16 -5.47
C TYR A 218 10.14 -20.39 -5.96
N PHE A 219 9.88 -20.14 -7.25
CA PHE A 219 8.56 -20.23 -7.89
C PHE A 219 8.60 -21.31 -9.00
N LYS A 220 8.65 -22.57 -8.57
CA LYS A 220 8.68 -23.74 -9.47
C LYS A 220 7.49 -24.64 -9.22
#